data_7e3777cf64d984632ff92f90f65ca458
#
_entry.id   7e3777cf64d984632ff92f90f65ca458
#
_cell.length_a   1.000
_cell.length_b   1.000
_cell.length_c   1.000
_cell.angle_alpha   90.00
_cell.angle_beta   90.00
_cell.angle_gamma   90.00
#
_symmetry.space_group_name_H-M   'P 1'
#
loop_
_entity.id
_entity.type
_entity.pdbx_description
1 polymer ?
#
loop_
_entity_poly.entity_id
_entity_poly.type
_entity_poly.pdbx_seq_one_letter_code
_entity_poly.pdbx_strand_id
1 'polypeptide(L)'
;MFKRTSAEWERRAGRPSVAIYLDIKILYVKLCEDDRTGAPMARRTEGEDDDRIDRLLAEWRAERPELDAAAMAVVGRLLSIGRRLEARANAVLRPLGLHYTDLDVLATLRRGGRPYRRTPTELRDSVLITSGAMTACLDRLERDGLITRIADPNDRRSSAAALTGEGRKLIDKAIAVRFAEAADSLSGLSAAEGARLAALLKKLGRTLGPPADEP
;
A
#
# COMPACT_ATOMS: atom_id res chain seq x y z
N MET A 1 -32.40 5.56 -0.05
CA MET A 1 -32.94 4.21 -0.20
C MET A 1 -32.60 3.71 -1.60
N PHE A 2 -31.38 3.15 -1.78
CA PHE A 2 -30.97 2.50 -3.02
C PHE A 2 -30.10 1.29 -2.64
N LYS A 3 -30.74 0.15 -2.43
CA LYS A 3 -30.08 -1.16 -2.45
C LYS A 3 -30.17 -1.67 -3.88
N ARG A 4 -29.14 -1.49 -4.70
CA ARG A 4 -28.97 -2.28 -5.92
C ARG A 4 -28.07 -3.46 -5.58
N THR A 5 -28.55 -4.66 -5.82
CA THR A 5 -27.83 -5.91 -5.56
C THR A 5 -26.80 -6.18 -6.66
N SER A 6 -25.72 -6.87 -6.31
CA SER A 6 -24.63 -7.33 -7.21
C SER A 6 -25.15 -7.94 -8.53
N ALA A 7 -26.27 -8.63 -8.48
CA ALA A 7 -26.90 -9.29 -9.63
C ALA A 7 -27.51 -8.31 -10.68
N GLU A 8 -27.80 -7.05 -10.32
CA GLU A 8 -28.26 -6.04 -11.29
C GLU A 8 -27.12 -5.41 -12.06
N TRP A 9 -25.93 -5.40 -11.48
CA TRP A 9 -24.70 -4.95 -12.14
C TRP A 9 -24.27 -5.94 -13.24
N GLU A 10 -24.30 -7.24 -12.95
CA GLU A 10 -23.90 -8.29 -13.90
C GLU A 10 -24.81 -8.40 -15.14
N ARG A 11 -26.07 -7.95 -15.04
CA ARG A 11 -27.03 -8.01 -16.16
C ARG A 11 -26.97 -6.78 -17.07
N ARG A 12 -26.40 -5.66 -16.63
CA ARG A 12 -26.24 -4.43 -17.44
C ARG A 12 -24.84 -4.27 -18.05
N ALA A 13 -23.82 -4.80 -17.41
CA ALA A 13 -22.49 -4.91 -17.98
C ALA A 13 -22.42 -6.24 -18.73
N GLY A 14 -22.67 -6.25 -20.04
CA GLY A 14 -22.14 -7.32 -20.89
C GLY A 14 -20.67 -7.52 -20.52
N ARG A 15 -20.20 -8.80 -20.47
CA ARG A 15 -18.81 -9.15 -20.07
C ARG A 15 -17.85 -8.13 -20.67
N PRO A 16 -17.05 -7.40 -19.87
CA PRO A 16 -16.11 -6.44 -20.45
C PRO A 16 -15.19 -7.22 -21.40
N SER A 17 -15.14 -6.76 -22.64
CA SER A 17 -14.29 -7.37 -23.66
C SER A 17 -12.83 -7.34 -23.14
N VAL A 18 -12.04 -8.35 -23.54
CA VAL A 18 -10.60 -8.44 -23.24
C VAL A 18 -9.87 -7.14 -23.58
N ALA A 19 -10.38 -6.37 -24.57
CA ALA A 19 -9.89 -5.03 -24.92
C ALA A 19 -9.99 -4.02 -23.78
N ILE A 20 -11.08 -4.00 -23.00
CA ILE A 20 -11.24 -3.09 -21.84
C ILE A 20 -10.24 -3.42 -20.73
N TYR A 21 -9.94 -4.69 -20.52
CA TYR A 21 -8.92 -5.13 -19.57
C TYR A 21 -7.50 -4.73 -20.00
N LEU A 22 -7.25 -4.78 -21.32
CA LEU A 22 -5.96 -4.37 -21.91
C LEU A 22 -5.77 -2.85 -21.81
N ASP A 23 -6.82 -2.06 -22.04
CA ASP A 23 -6.80 -0.59 -21.96
C ASP A 23 -6.58 -0.11 -20.51
N ILE A 24 -7.22 -0.77 -19.54
CA ILE A 24 -6.98 -0.49 -18.11
C ILE A 24 -5.54 -0.86 -17.72
N LYS A 25 -4.99 -1.95 -18.26
CA LYS A 25 -3.61 -2.37 -18.03
C LYS A 25 -2.61 -1.42 -18.69
N ILE A 26 -2.91 -0.89 -19.88
CA ILE A 26 -2.12 0.15 -20.55
C ILE A 26 -2.16 1.47 -19.80
N LEU A 27 -3.32 1.87 -19.29
CA LEU A 27 -3.47 3.03 -18.40
C LEU A 27 -2.66 2.84 -17.11
N TYR A 28 -2.70 1.63 -16.56
CA TYR A 28 -1.92 1.26 -15.37
C TYR A 28 -0.41 1.28 -15.64
N VAL A 29 0.04 0.77 -16.80
CA VAL A 29 1.46 0.78 -17.21
C VAL A 29 1.93 2.20 -17.48
N LYS A 30 1.19 3.04 -18.20
CA LYS A 30 1.52 4.46 -18.42
C LYS A 30 1.59 5.25 -17.11
N LEU A 31 0.71 4.96 -16.15
CA LEU A 31 0.78 5.51 -14.79
C LEU A 31 2.06 5.04 -14.06
N CYS A 32 2.63 3.87 -14.43
CA CYS A 32 3.83 3.31 -13.81
C CYS A 32 5.16 3.78 -14.45
N GLU A 33 5.19 4.09 -15.74
CA GLU A 33 6.43 4.36 -16.48
C GLU A 33 6.96 5.78 -16.28
N ASP A 34 6.09 6.77 -16.16
CA ASP A 34 6.49 8.19 -16.04
C ASP A 34 7.03 8.59 -14.65
N ASP A 35 6.82 7.77 -13.63
CA ASP A 35 7.35 8.02 -12.28
C ASP A 35 8.84 7.64 -12.15
N ARG A 36 9.45 7.01 -13.19
CA ARG A 36 10.88 6.65 -13.22
C ARG A 36 11.79 7.72 -13.78
N THR A 37 11.25 8.70 -14.46
CA THR A 37 12.02 9.85 -14.96
C THR A 37 11.88 10.99 -13.97
N GLY A 38 12.83 11.12 -13.05
CA GLY A 38 12.97 12.25 -12.13
C GLY A 38 13.24 13.57 -12.87
N ALA A 39 12.28 14.02 -13.68
CA ALA A 39 12.33 15.36 -14.26
C ALA A 39 12.09 16.39 -13.14
N PRO A 40 12.89 17.47 -13.06
CA PRO A 40 12.70 18.50 -12.06
C PRO A 40 11.32 19.13 -12.24
N MET A 41 10.58 19.26 -11.14
CA MET A 41 9.28 19.95 -11.11
C MET A 41 9.47 21.37 -11.69
N ALA A 42 8.97 21.58 -12.91
CA ALA A 42 8.79 22.92 -13.45
C ALA A 42 7.87 23.68 -12.47
N ARG A 43 8.24 24.94 -12.19
CA ARG A 43 7.46 25.86 -11.35
C ARG A 43 6.03 25.89 -11.86
N ARG A 44 5.09 25.46 -10.99
CA ARG A 44 3.65 25.55 -11.25
C ARG A 44 3.31 27.04 -11.39
N THR A 45 2.78 27.43 -12.53
CA THR A 45 2.09 28.70 -12.72
C THR A 45 0.76 28.61 -11.96
N GLU A 46 0.45 29.62 -11.16
CA GLU A 46 -0.82 29.78 -10.49
C GLU A 46 -1.93 29.79 -11.55
N GLY A 47 -2.80 28.76 -11.55
CA GLY A 47 -3.95 28.66 -12.47
C GLY A 47 -4.30 27.26 -12.98
N GLU A 48 -3.46 26.25 -12.79
CA GLU A 48 -3.79 24.87 -13.18
C GLU A 48 -4.10 24.00 -11.95
N ASP A 49 -5.38 23.94 -11.61
CA ASP A 49 -5.90 23.08 -10.54
C ASP A 49 -6.01 21.60 -10.99
N ASP A 50 -5.80 21.33 -12.30
CA ASP A 50 -5.89 20.03 -12.91
C ASP A 50 -4.62 19.20 -12.66
N ASP A 51 -4.79 18.08 -11.95
CA ASP A 51 -3.71 17.10 -11.80
C ASP A 51 -3.63 16.16 -13.02
N ARG A 52 -2.65 15.24 -13.01
CA ARG A 52 -2.48 14.23 -14.06
C ARG A 52 -3.74 13.36 -14.27
N ILE A 53 -4.46 13.05 -13.20
CA ILE A 53 -5.67 12.23 -13.28
C ILE A 53 -6.78 12.99 -14.00
N ASP A 54 -6.93 14.30 -13.75
CA ASP A 54 -7.93 15.10 -14.45
C ASP A 54 -7.69 15.14 -15.95
N ARG A 55 -6.43 15.28 -16.40
CA ARG A 55 -6.07 15.22 -17.83
C ARG A 55 -6.42 13.87 -18.46
N LEU A 56 -6.04 12.75 -17.83
CA LEU A 56 -6.38 11.41 -18.31
C LEU A 56 -7.90 11.20 -18.40
N LEU A 57 -8.64 11.70 -17.44
CA LEU A 57 -10.11 11.60 -17.45
C LEU A 57 -10.75 12.47 -18.52
N ALA A 58 -10.16 13.63 -18.84
CA ALA A 58 -10.60 14.47 -19.94
C ALA A 58 -10.41 13.77 -21.30
N GLU A 59 -9.26 13.11 -21.52
CA GLU A 59 -9.01 12.31 -22.71
C GLU A 59 -10.04 11.15 -22.84
N TRP A 60 -10.33 10.44 -21.76
CA TRP A 60 -11.34 9.37 -21.77
C TRP A 60 -12.76 9.88 -22.02
N ARG A 61 -13.14 11.03 -21.45
CA ARG A 61 -14.47 11.65 -21.73
C ARG A 61 -14.62 12.06 -23.18
N ALA A 62 -13.53 12.47 -23.83
CA ALA A 62 -13.55 12.83 -25.25
C ALA A 62 -13.67 11.60 -26.15
N GLU A 63 -12.95 10.52 -25.84
CA GLU A 63 -12.88 9.30 -26.65
C GLU A 63 -14.05 8.35 -26.37
N ARG A 64 -14.48 8.24 -25.11
CA ARG A 64 -15.53 7.32 -24.67
C ARG A 64 -16.54 8.04 -23.75
N PRO A 65 -17.36 8.94 -24.30
CA PRO A 65 -18.28 9.77 -23.52
C PRO A 65 -19.38 8.98 -22.80
N GLU A 66 -19.64 7.74 -23.19
CA GLU A 66 -20.62 6.86 -22.54
C GLU A 66 -20.10 6.25 -21.21
N LEU A 67 -18.81 6.39 -20.88
CA LEU A 67 -18.23 5.87 -19.65
C LEU A 67 -18.30 6.91 -18.53
N ASP A 68 -18.84 6.50 -17.38
CA ASP A 68 -18.79 7.34 -16.18
C ASP A 68 -17.37 7.34 -15.56
N ALA A 69 -16.67 8.43 -15.77
CA ALA A 69 -15.31 8.61 -15.26
C ALA A 69 -15.23 9.04 -13.79
N ALA A 70 -16.35 9.29 -13.09
CA ALA A 70 -16.34 9.82 -11.73
C ALA A 70 -15.66 8.90 -10.72
N ALA A 71 -15.92 7.60 -10.79
CA ALA A 71 -15.26 6.61 -9.92
C ALA A 71 -13.74 6.54 -10.16
N MET A 72 -13.32 6.68 -11.42
CA MET A 72 -11.89 6.66 -11.78
C MET A 72 -11.13 7.87 -11.25
N ALA A 73 -11.79 9.00 -11.04
CA ALA A 73 -11.19 10.17 -10.39
C ALA A 73 -10.68 9.84 -8.98
N VAL A 74 -11.42 9.03 -8.23
CA VAL A 74 -11.04 8.59 -6.88
C VAL A 74 -10.02 7.46 -6.95
N VAL A 75 -10.31 6.40 -7.71
CA VAL A 75 -9.44 5.20 -7.79
C VAL A 75 -8.07 5.55 -8.35
N GLY A 76 -7.99 6.34 -9.41
CA GLY A 76 -6.73 6.77 -10.02
C GLY A 76 -5.84 7.55 -9.04
N ARG A 77 -6.43 8.48 -8.26
CA ARG A 77 -5.71 9.23 -7.23
C ARG A 77 -5.23 8.33 -6.10
N LEU A 78 -6.06 7.41 -5.61
CA LEU A 78 -5.67 6.46 -4.56
C LEU A 78 -4.48 5.60 -4.99
N LEU A 79 -4.51 5.05 -6.21
CA LEU A 79 -3.41 4.24 -6.74
C LEU A 79 -2.13 5.07 -6.95
N SER A 80 -2.24 6.29 -7.47
CA SER A 80 -1.10 7.19 -7.66
C SER A 80 -0.49 7.62 -6.32
N ILE A 81 -1.31 8.06 -5.37
CA ILE A 81 -0.88 8.48 -4.04
C ILE A 81 -0.27 7.31 -3.27
N GLY A 82 -0.88 6.12 -3.33
CA GLY A 82 -0.37 4.92 -2.67
C GLY A 82 1.08 4.60 -3.06
N ARG A 83 1.39 4.60 -4.36
CA ARG A 83 2.78 4.40 -4.86
C ARG A 83 3.75 5.47 -4.37
N ARG A 84 3.31 6.76 -4.38
CA ARG A 84 4.15 7.87 -3.90
C ARG A 84 4.44 7.75 -2.40
N LEU A 85 3.45 7.36 -1.61
CA LEU A 85 3.62 7.13 -0.16
C LEU A 85 4.56 5.96 0.11
N GLU A 86 4.45 4.87 -0.67
CA GLU A 86 5.36 3.73 -0.56
C GLU A 86 6.81 4.12 -0.94
N ALA A 87 6.99 4.86 -2.03
CA ALA A 87 8.31 5.36 -2.44
C ALA A 87 8.93 6.27 -1.38
N ARG A 88 8.16 7.17 -0.77
CA ARG A 88 8.61 8.04 0.33
C ARG A 88 9.00 7.23 1.57
N ALA A 89 8.18 6.24 1.95
CA ALA A 89 8.48 5.33 3.05
C ALA A 89 9.81 4.59 2.82
N ASN A 90 10.00 4.01 1.63
CA ASN A 90 11.25 3.34 1.27
C ASN A 90 12.46 4.29 1.28
N ALA A 91 12.29 5.55 0.85
CA ALA A 91 13.37 6.54 0.85
C ALA A 91 13.89 6.84 2.26
N VAL A 92 13.02 6.98 3.25
CA VAL A 92 13.42 7.25 4.65
C VAL A 92 13.91 5.99 5.39
N LEU A 93 13.56 4.79 4.92
CA LEU A 93 14.01 3.52 5.49
C LEU A 93 15.37 3.07 4.93
N ARG A 94 15.71 3.45 3.69
CA ARG A 94 16.96 3.08 3.02
C ARG A 94 18.23 3.37 3.83
N PRO A 95 18.39 4.54 4.49
CA PRO A 95 19.56 4.82 5.34
C PRO A 95 19.68 3.90 6.56
N LEU A 96 18.59 3.20 6.93
CA LEU A 96 18.56 2.22 8.01
C LEU A 96 18.78 0.78 7.51
N GLY A 97 19.00 0.59 6.20
CA GLY A 97 19.13 -0.72 5.57
C GLY A 97 17.83 -1.52 5.51
N LEU A 98 16.68 -0.88 5.65
CA LEU A 98 15.38 -1.55 5.66
C LEU A 98 14.57 -1.25 4.39
N HIS A 99 13.84 -2.25 3.93
CA HIS A 99 12.72 -2.11 3.01
C HIS A 99 11.40 -1.94 3.76
N TYR A 100 10.35 -1.52 3.06
CA TYR A 100 9.03 -1.34 3.67
C TYR A 100 8.49 -2.64 4.28
N THR A 101 8.69 -3.77 3.61
CA THR A 101 8.30 -5.10 4.12
C THR A 101 9.05 -5.50 5.40
N ASP A 102 10.34 -5.12 5.52
CA ASP A 102 11.12 -5.34 6.74
C ASP A 102 10.56 -4.56 7.92
N LEU A 103 10.22 -3.28 7.65
CA LEU A 103 9.55 -2.44 8.65
C LEU A 103 8.26 -3.10 9.14
N ASP A 104 7.40 -3.58 8.24
CA ASP A 104 6.10 -4.16 8.60
C ASP A 104 6.26 -5.41 9.48
N VAL A 105 7.18 -6.30 9.14
CA VAL A 105 7.49 -7.50 9.94
C VAL A 105 8.03 -7.11 11.31
N LEU A 106 9.08 -6.28 11.36
CA LEU A 106 9.71 -5.85 12.62
C LEU A 106 8.73 -5.06 13.50
N ALA A 107 7.91 -4.16 12.90
CA ALA A 107 6.90 -3.40 13.61
C ALA A 107 5.78 -4.30 14.15
N THR A 108 5.40 -5.35 13.41
CA THR A 108 4.41 -6.33 13.88
C THR A 108 4.93 -7.09 15.11
N LEU A 109 6.19 -7.52 15.09
CA LEU A 109 6.82 -8.13 16.26
C LEU A 109 6.88 -7.15 17.43
N ARG A 110 7.25 -5.89 17.18
CA ARG A 110 7.42 -4.86 18.20
C ARG A 110 6.11 -4.48 18.88
N ARG A 111 5.05 -4.24 18.10
CA ARG A 111 3.72 -3.86 18.60
C ARG A 111 2.98 -5.00 19.31
N GLY A 112 3.39 -6.26 19.05
CA GLY A 112 2.87 -7.42 19.76
C GLY A 112 3.24 -7.46 21.24
N GLY A 113 4.15 -6.61 21.71
CA GLY A 113 4.61 -6.59 23.09
C GLY A 113 5.55 -7.76 23.43
N ARG A 114 6.01 -7.81 24.66
CA ARG A 114 6.88 -8.91 25.13
C ARG A 114 6.16 -10.26 25.04
N PRO A 115 6.84 -11.34 24.58
CA PRO A 115 8.25 -11.48 24.30
C PRO A 115 8.70 -11.06 22.88
N TYR A 116 7.93 -10.26 22.14
CA TYR A 116 8.24 -9.74 20.79
C TYR A 116 8.43 -10.85 19.76
N ARG A 117 7.60 -11.87 19.81
CA ARG A 117 7.65 -13.02 18.90
C ARG A 117 6.31 -13.29 18.26
N ARG A 118 6.31 -13.81 17.04
CA ARG A 118 5.16 -14.25 16.28
C ARG A 118 5.52 -15.42 15.38
N THR A 119 4.56 -16.31 15.14
CA THR A 119 4.68 -17.33 14.11
C THR A 119 4.58 -16.72 12.71
N PRO A 120 5.11 -17.37 11.66
CA PRO A 120 4.94 -16.90 10.28
C PRO A 120 3.46 -16.73 9.87
N THR A 121 2.57 -17.56 10.39
CA THR A 121 1.12 -17.43 10.16
C THR A 121 0.57 -16.15 10.76
N GLU A 122 0.84 -15.86 12.02
CA GLU A 122 0.43 -14.61 12.68
C GLU A 122 1.02 -13.36 12.01
N LEU A 123 2.24 -13.47 11.45
CA LEU A 123 2.85 -12.38 10.68
C LEU A 123 2.12 -12.17 9.35
N ARG A 124 1.79 -13.23 8.60
CA ARG A 124 1.03 -13.14 7.35
C ARG A 124 -0.33 -12.46 7.56
N ASP A 125 -1.03 -12.80 8.63
CA ASP A 125 -2.33 -12.19 8.95
C ASP A 125 -2.23 -10.69 9.26
N SER A 126 -1.02 -10.22 9.59
CA SER A 126 -0.76 -8.83 10.01
C SER A 126 -0.03 -8.00 8.95
N VAL A 127 0.63 -8.64 7.99
CA VAL A 127 1.46 -8.01 6.96
C VAL A 127 0.97 -8.48 5.59
N LEU A 128 0.58 -7.51 4.75
CA LEU A 128 0.03 -7.79 3.41
C LEU A 128 1.14 -8.17 2.42
N ILE A 129 1.71 -9.38 2.57
CA ILE A 129 2.73 -9.92 1.65
C ILE A 129 2.47 -11.41 1.38
N THR A 130 2.89 -11.87 0.20
CA THR A 130 2.78 -13.29 -0.19
C THR A 130 3.63 -14.20 0.71
N SER A 131 3.30 -15.48 0.76
CA SER A 131 4.03 -16.48 1.57
C SER A 131 5.52 -16.56 1.21
N GLY A 132 5.85 -16.51 -0.09
CA GLY A 132 7.24 -16.52 -0.57
C GLY A 132 7.99 -15.25 -0.15
N ALA A 133 7.36 -14.08 -0.26
CA ALA A 133 7.94 -12.81 0.16
C ALA A 133 8.17 -12.76 1.68
N MET A 134 7.27 -13.36 2.49
CA MET A 134 7.45 -13.47 3.94
C MET A 134 8.68 -14.32 4.28
N THR A 135 8.84 -15.48 3.65
CA THR A 135 10.01 -16.35 3.89
C THR A 135 11.31 -15.63 3.57
N ALA A 136 11.39 -15.01 2.38
CA ALA A 136 12.57 -14.26 1.95
C ALA A 136 12.89 -13.07 2.89
N CYS A 137 11.86 -12.38 3.37
CA CYS A 137 12.00 -11.30 4.34
C CYS A 137 12.55 -11.80 5.68
N LEU A 138 11.99 -12.88 6.23
CA LEU A 138 12.45 -13.46 7.49
C LEU A 138 13.89 -13.98 7.39
N ASP A 139 14.27 -14.62 6.27
CA ASP A 139 15.65 -15.10 6.04
C ASP A 139 16.65 -13.94 5.99
N ARG A 140 16.29 -12.82 5.38
CA ARG A 140 17.09 -11.60 5.36
C ARG A 140 17.24 -11.00 6.75
N LEU A 141 16.14 -10.79 7.47
CA LEU A 141 16.15 -10.20 8.81
C LEU A 141 16.93 -11.05 9.82
N GLU A 142 16.90 -12.38 9.69
CA GLU A 142 17.69 -13.29 10.53
C GLU A 142 19.17 -13.20 10.19
N ARG A 143 19.53 -13.19 8.90
CA ARG A 143 20.92 -13.01 8.44
C ARG A 143 21.51 -11.69 8.92
N ASP A 144 20.69 -10.63 8.94
CA ASP A 144 21.08 -9.31 9.40
C ASP A 144 21.08 -9.18 10.95
N GLY A 145 20.76 -10.27 11.66
CA GLY A 145 20.77 -10.33 13.12
C GLY A 145 19.65 -9.52 13.80
N LEU A 146 18.61 -9.16 13.07
CA LEU A 146 17.49 -8.35 13.58
C LEU A 146 16.39 -9.20 14.23
N ILE A 147 16.26 -10.44 13.79
CA ILE A 147 15.40 -11.45 14.40
C ILE A 147 16.18 -12.73 14.64
N THR A 148 15.60 -13.61 15.44
CA THR A 148 16.03 -15.01 15.59
C THR A 148 14.83 -15.91 15.42
N ARG A 149 15.02 -17.12 14.89
CA ARG A 149 14.00 -18.15 14.81
C ARG A 149 14.04 -19.01 16.06
N ILE A 150 12.91 -19.17 16.71
CA ILE A 150 12.73 -19.99 17.89
C ILE A 150 11.84 -21.16 17.49
N ALA A 151 12.37 -22.40 17.58
CA ALA A 151 11.58 -23.60 17.33
C ALA A 151 10.41 -23.67 18.30
N ASP A 152 9.23 -24.09 17.80
CA ASP A 152 8.11 -24.41 18.67
C ASP A 152 8.38 -25.75 19.36
N PRO A 153 8.36 -25.80 20.70
CA PRO A 153 8.60 -27.05 21.42
C PRO A 153 7.55 -28.14 21.12
N ASN A 154 6.36 -27.73 20.68
CA ASN A 154 5.23 -28.64 20.38
C ASN A 154 5.10 -28.99 18.88
N ASP A 155 5.72 -28.20 17.99
CA ASP A 155 5.71 -28.43 16.55
C ASP A 155 7.08 -28.14 15.94
N ARG A 156 7.84 -29.17 15.67
CA ARG A 156 9.19 -29.08 15.06
C ARG A 156 9.20 -28.47 13.65
N ARG A 157 8.05 -28.35 13.00
CA ARG A 157 7.90 -27.74 11.67
C ARG A 157 7.57 -26.25 11.74
N SER A 158 7.20 -25.78 12.93
CA SER A 158 6.86 -24.38 13.19
C SER A 158 7.99 -23.68 13.93
N SER A 159 8.38 -22.51 13.45
CA SER A 159 9.32 -21.64 14.14
C SER A 159 8.74 -20.24 14.25
N ALA A 160 8.81 -19.65 15.44
CA ALA A 160 8.42 -18.27 15.65
C ALA A 160 9.61 -17.35 15.37
N ALA A 161 9.36 -16.22 14.73
CA ALA A 161 10.34 -15.13 14.64
C ALA A 161 10.26 -14.25 15.91
N ALA A 162 11.40 -13.92 16.48
CA ALA A 162 11.49 -13.05 17.64
C ALA A 162 12.49 -11.91 17.40
N LEU A 163 12.19 -10.70 17.87
CA LEU A 163 13.12 -9.58 17.80
C LEU A 163 14.36 -9.83 18.67
N THR A 164 15.52 -9.57 18.12
CA THR A 164 16.76 -9.43 18.89
C THR A 164 16.83 -8.09 19.60
N GLY A 165 17.83 -7.90 20.47
CA GLY A 165 18.10 -6.59 21.07
C GLY A 165 18.40 -5.51 20.03
N GLU A 166 19.18 -5.86 18.99
CA GLU A 166 19.52 -4.95 17.89
C GLU A 166 18.30 -4.69 17.00
N GLY A 167 17.51 -5.73 16.66
CA GLY A 167 16.26 -5.56 15.92
C GLY A 167 15.30 -4.62 16.63
N ARG A 168 15.20 -4.69 17.98
CA ARG A 168 14.37 -3.80 18.76
C ARG A 168 14.84 -2.33 18.69
N LYS A 169 16.15 -2.10 18.85
CA LYS A 169 16.72 -0.74 18.74
C LYS A 169 16.48 -0.15 17.35
N LEU A 170 16.71 -0.95 16.30
CA LEU A 170 16.54 -0.51 14.93
C LEU A 170 15.08 -0.19 14.61
N ILE A 171 14.15 -1.07 15.00
CA ILE A 171 12.71 -0.84 14.71
C ILE A 171 12.17 0.37 15.48
N ASP A 172 12.58 0.59 16.73
CA ASP A 172 12.15 1.77 17.49
C ASP A 172 12.59 3.07 16.78
N LYS A 173 13.80 3.10 16.19
CA LYS A 173 14.27 4.21 15.36
C LYS A 173 13.50 4.32 14.03
N ALA A 174 13.29 3.20 13.35
CA ALA A 174 12.61 3.16 12.05
C ALA A 174 11.15 3.62 12.16
N ILE A 175 10.45 3.22 13.22
CA ILE A 175 9.07 3.67 13.50
C ILE A 175 9.03 5.18 13.68
N ALA A 176 9.94 5.77 14.45
CA ALA A 176 9.97 7.22 14.66
C ALA A 176 10.15 7.98 13.33
N VAL A 177 11.09 7.54 12.48
CA VAL A 177 11.32 8.13 11.15
C VAL A 177 10.10 7.97 10.24
N ARG A 178 9.45 6.78 10.26
CA ARG A 178 8.28 6.50 9.44
C ARG A 178 7.07 7.33 9.86
N PHE A 179 6.87 7.55 11.17
CA PHE A 179 5.78 8.40 11.67
C PHE A 179 6.00 9.87 11.31
N ALA A 180 7.24 10.36 11.40
CA ALA A 180 7.60 11.70 10.97
C ALA A 180 7.34 11.91 9.47
N GLU A 181 7.77 10.94 8.63
CA GLU A 181 7.51 10.97 7.18
C GLU A 181 6.00 10.95 6.87
N ALA A 182 5.21 10.12 7.58
CA ALA A 182 3.77 10.10 7.40
C ALA A 182 3.10 11.44 7.74
N ALA A 183 3.54 12.10 8.81
CA ALA A 183 3.05 13.43 9.17
C ALA A 183 3.42 14.47 8.10
N ASP A 184 4.66 14.44 7.60
CA ASP A 184 5.12 15.32 6.52
C ASP A 184 4.34 15.09 5.21
N SER A 185 4.04 13.84 4.87
CA SER A 185 3.23 13.49 3.70
C SER A 185 1.80 14.07 3.74
N LEU A 186 1.28 14.35 4.92
CA LEU A 186 -0.05 14.92 5.11
C LEU A 186 -0.02 16.42 5.46
N SER A 187 1.14 17.08 5.40
CA SER A 187 1.29 18.48 5.82
C SER A 187 0.43 19.49 5.03
N GLY A 188 -0.02 19.10 3.82
CA GLY A 188 -0.96 19.90 3.02
C GLY A 188 -2.43 19.80 3.46
N LEU A 189 -2.75 18.98 4.47
CA LEU A 189 -4.10 18.82 5.01
C LEU A 189 -4.17 19.36 6.43
N SER A 190 -5.26 20.05 6.75
CA SER A 190 -5.61 20.35 8.13
C SER A 190 -5.94 19.07 8.91
N ALA A 191 -5.88 19.11 10.24
CA ALA A 191 -6.23 17.97 11.09
C ALA A 191 -7.66 17.45 10.83
N ALA A 192 -8.60 18.35 10.57
CA ALA A 192 -9.99 17.99 10.26
C ALA A 192 -10.12 17.26 8.91
N GLU A 193 -9.42 17.74 7.88
CA GLU A 193 -9.38 17.09 6.56
C GLU A 193 -8.71 15.74 6.61
N GLY A 194 -7.60 15.60 7.33
CA GLY A 194 -6.93 14.33 7.57
C GLY A 194 -7.84 13.32 8.26
N ALA A 195 -8.55 13.72 9.32
CA ALA A 195 -9.51 12.86 10.01
C ALA A 195 -10.67 12.44 9.12
N ARG A 196 -11.20 13.38 8.30
CA ARG A 196 -12.27 13.09 7.34
C ARG A 196 -11.81 12.12 6.25
N LEU A 197 -10.61 12.32 5.71
CA LEU A 197 -10.01 11.42 4.72
C LEU A 197 -9.84 10.02 5.29
N ALA A 198 -9.29 9.88 6.49
CA ALA A 198 -9.14 8.59 7.16
C ALA A 198 -10.49 7.86 7.33
N ALA A 199 -11.55 8.59 7.70
CA ALA A 199 -12.90 8.02 7.83
C ALA A 199 -13.46 7.53 6.48
N LEU A 200 -13.24 8.29 5.39
CA LEU A 200 -13.67 7.92 4.05
C LEU A 200 -12.90 6.68 3.53
N LEU A 201 -11.59 6.64 3.71
CA LEU A 201 -10.76 5.49 3.35
C LEU A 201 -11.15 4.23 4.14
N LYS A 202 -11.44 4.37 5.45
CA LYS A 202 -11.94 3.26 6.27
C LYS A 202 -13.28 2.72 5.75
N LYS A 203 -14.19 3.62 5.32
CA LYS A 203 -15.47 3.24 4.72
C LYS A 203 -15.27 2.50 3.41
N LEU A 204 -14.40 3.02 2.53
CA LEU A 204 -14.07 2.40 1.26
C LEU A 204 -13.44 1.01 1.44
N GLY A 205 -12.48 0.87 2.35
CA GLY A 205 -11.85 -0.41 2.65
C GLY A 205 -12.84 -1.51 3.08
N ARG A 206 -13.87 -1.15 3.84
CA ARG A 206 -14.94 -2.10 4.21
C ARG A 206 -15.78 -2.55 3.00
N THR A 207 -15.93 -1.72 2.00
CA THR A 207 -16.69 -2.02 0.77
C THR A 207 -15.90 -2.95 -0.15
N LEU A 208 -14.57 -2.83 -0.17
CA LEU A 208 -13.69 -3.65 -1.00
C LEU A 208 -13.49 -5.07 -0.45
N GLY A 209 -13.78 -5.28 0.85
CA GLY A 209 -13.52 -6.55 1.52
C GLY A 209 -12.03 -6.77 1.83
N PRO A 210 -11.67 -7.95 2.36
CA PRO A 210 -10.28 -8.34 2.51
C PRO A 210 -9.61 -8.47 1.13
N PRO A 211 -8.27 -8.26 1.04
CA PRO A 211 -7.56 -8.55 -0.20
C PRO A 211 -7.83 -9.98 -0.63
N ALA A 212 -8.10 -10.18 -1.92
CA ALA A 212 -8.21 -11.52 -2.47
C ALA A 212 -6.85 -12.20 -2.22
N ASP A 213 -6.87 -13.41 -1.62
CA ASP A 213 -5.68 -14.23 -1.51
C ASP A 213 -5.14 -14.44 -2.93
N GLU A 214 -4.02 -13.82 -3.26
CA GLU A 214 -3.29 -14.13 -4.48
C GLU A 214 -2.78 -15.58 -4.35
N PRO A 215 -3.00 -16.44 -5.38
CA PRO A 215 -2.67 -17.85 -5.35
C PRO A 215 -1.16 -18.11 -5.22
#